data_fd85274fce2db462b9a989292ca3a430
#
_entry.id   fd85274fce2db462b9a989292ca3a430
#
_cell.length_a   1.000
_cell.length_b   1.000
_cell.length_c   1.000
_cell.angle_alpha   90.00
_cell.angle_beta   90.00
_cell.angle_gamma   90.00
#
_symmetry.space_group_name_H-M   'P 1'
#
loop_
_entity.id
_entity.type
_entity.pdbx_description
1 polymer ?
#
loop_
_entity_poly.entity_id
_entity_poly.type
_entity_poly.pdbx_seq_one_letter_code
_entity_poly.pdbx_strand_id
1 'polypeptide(L)'
;MSRATRSRQAGRTLIELMVSMALGLMILAGVGSLYLTANQSARVSGSVASVEESGQIALSLMGASVRRAGFAEIAGTNSTARFNLLFAGPHLRGCNGGRDFANAADADPDNADFACSAAPVAGRVGDALAVAYQADSVLAAAQAASLDCVGNAPANRPIAPAFAAAVPGGQVPIVQNVYFLQADGNLMCMGNGNPGQPQPLMNGVEDFRVFYGFDRALYLLAGGTGAPPSASSVLTAADINALAPIGGLTPWDFVVSVQVCLLIRTQERGTSLGGDFTPCPADAAQAMNPALITPVALPADGALRRAYTQVFTVRSRASQSPS
;
A
#
# COMPACT_ATOMS: atom_id res chain seq x y z
N MET A 1 12.82 9.67 86.65
CA MET A 1 13.57 8.39 86.52
C MET A 1 12.78 7.51 85.57
N SER A 2 13.13 7.51 84.22
CA SER A 2 12.45 6.72 83.21
C SER A 2 13.17 5.37 83.07
N ARG A 3 12.45 4.27 83.35
CA ARG A 3 12.98 2.90 83.19
C ARG A 3 12.91 2.54 81.70
N ALA A 4 14.05 2.43 81.02
CA ALA A 4 14.17 1.85 79.70
C ALA A 4 13.91 0.33 79.80
N THR A 5 12.82 -0.12 79.24
CA THR A 5 12.51 -1.55 79.03
C THR A 5 13.44 -2.09 77.96
N ARG A 6 14.45 -2.89 78.36
CA ARG A 6 15.28 -3.69 77.42
C ARG A 6 14.38 -4.75 76.77
N SER A 7 14.08 -4.62 75.47
CA SER A 7 13.48 -5.70 74.69
C SER A 7 14.48 -6.88 74.64
N ARG A 8 14.03 -8.06 75.08
CA ARG A 8 14.78 -9.31 74.94
C ARG A 8 14.86 -9.65 73.45
N GLN A 9 16.06 -9.67 72.91
CA GLN A 9 16.30 -10.26 71.58
C GLN A 9 16.05 -11.77 71.72
N ALA A 10 14.93 -12.24 71.14
CA ALA A 10 14.65 -13.66 70.95
C ALA A 10 15.60 -14.17 69.84
N GLY A 11 16.47 -15.11 70.16
CA GLY A 11 17.32 -15.79 69.19
C GLY A 11 16.45 -16.56 68.19
N ARG A 12 16.63 -16.27 66.87
CA ARG A 12 15.96 -17.03 65.83
C ARG A 12 16.60 -18.41 65.72
N THR A 13 15.76 -19.43 65.55
CA THR A 13 16.25 -20.80 65.35
C THR A 13 16.78 -20.98 63.93
N LEU A 14 17.74 -21.83 63.73
CA LEU A 14 18.35 -22.13 62.43
C LEU A 14 17.27 -22.65 61.42
N ILE A 15 16.28 -23.37 61.92
CA ILE A 15 15.16 -23.87 61.10
C ILE A 15 14.25 -22.76 60.60
N GLU A 16 14.00 -21.75 61.45
CA GLU A 16 13.17 -20.59 61.04
C GLU A 16 13.85 -19.78 59.93
N LEU A 17 15.18 -19.70 59.95
CA LEU A 17 15.96 -19.03 58.91
C LEU A 17 15.93 -19.85 57.61
N MET A 18 16.04 -21.18 57.67
CA MET A 18 15.94 -22.05 56.51
C MET A 18 14.53 -21.99 55.86
N VAL A 19 13.49 -22.01 56.67
CA VAL A 19 12.09 -21.92 56.16
C VAL A 19 11.82 -20.54 55.53
N SER A 20 12.30 -19.47 56.16
CA SER A 20 12.10 -18.12 55.60
C SER A 20 12.87 -17.91 54.31
N MET A 21 14.11 -18.49 54.16
CA MET A 21 14.84 -18.49 52.89
C MET A 21 14.12 -19.28 51.79
N ALA A 22 13.61 -20.47 52.12
CA ALA A 22 12.89 -21.30 51.17
C ALA A 22 11.62 -20.62 50.67
N LEU A 23 10.83 -20.02 51.57
CA LEU A 23 9.63 -19.25 51.20
C LEU A 23 10.00 -17.99 50.38
N GLY A 24 11.06 -17.28 50.76
CA GLY A 24 11.55 -16.13 50.00
C GLY A 24 11.97 -16.49 48.58
N LEU A 25 12.68 -17.61 48.38
CA LEU A 25 13.05 -18.10 47.05
C LEU A 25 11.83 -18.50 46.21
N MET A 26 10.83 -19.15 46.81
CA MET A 26 9.57 -19.48 46.09
C MET A 26 8.82 -18.21 45.59
N ILE A 27 8.76 -17.19 46.45
CA ILE A 27 8.10 -15.90 46.07
C ILE A 27 8.93 -15.22 44.96
N LEU A 28 10.26 -15.17 45.10
CA LEU A 28 11.13 -14.58 44.06
C LEU A 28 11.03 -15.31 42.72
N ALA A 29 10.99 -16.65 42.74
CA ALA A 29 10.76 -17.44 41.51
C ALA A 29 9.41 -17.13 40.86
N GLY A 30 8.34 -17.02 41.64
CA GLY A 30 7.00 -16.64 41.16
C GLY A 30 6.98 -15.24 40.56
N VAL A 31 7.52 -14.24 41.28
CA VAL A 31 7.60 -12.85 40.78
C VAL A 31 8.49 -12.76 39.54
N GLY A 32 9.62 -13.48 39.52
CA GLY A 32 10.51 -13.55 38.36
C GLY A 32 9.82 -14.11 37.11
N SER A 33 9.04 -15.18 37.24
CA SER A 33 8.29 -15.75 36.13
C SER A 33 7.22 -14.80 35.58
N LEU A 34 6.48 -14.14 36.46
CA LEU A 34 5.49 -13.11 36.08
C LEU A 34 6.16 -11.94 35.35
N TYR A 35 7.31 -11.49 35.84
CA TYR A 35 8.06 -10.38 35.21
C TYR A 35 8.53 -10.76 33.79
N LEU A 36 9.08 -11.97 33.60
CA LEU A 36 9.49 -12.46 32.29
C LEU A 36 8.29 -12.55 31.32
N THR A 37 7.18 -13.10 31.78
CA THR A 37 5.94 -13.21 30.97
C THR A 37 5.40 -11.82 30.60
N ALA A 38 5.37 -10.88 31.52
CA ALA A 38 4.91 -9.53 31.28
C ALA A 38 5.80 -8.79 30.27
N ASN A 39 7.14 -8.92 30.38
CA ASN A 39 8.06 -8.34 29.41
C ASN A 39 7.91 -8.96 28.02
N GLN A 40 7.74 -10.27 27.92
CA GLN A 40 7.51 -10.93 26.65
C GLN A 40 6.20 -10.46 26.00
N SER A 41 5.11 -10.38 26.77
CA SER A 41 3.83 -9.86 26.30
C SER A 41 3.92 -8.40 25.83
N ALA A 42 4.65 -7.55 26.56
CA ALA A 42 4.87 -6.16 26.18
C ALA A 42 5.63 -6.03 24.86
N ARG A 43 6.67 -6.84 24.64
CA ARG A 43 7.44 -6.87 23.39
C ARG A 43 6.56 -7.30 22.21
N VAL A 44 5.80 -8.39 22.37
CA VAL A 44 4.88 -8.88 21.33
C VAL A 44 3.85 -7.81 20.97
N SER A 45 3.24 -7.17 21.98
CA SER A 45 2.25 -6.11 21.75
C SER A 45 2.85 -4.90 21.05
N GLY A 46 4.07 -4.51 21.42
CA GLY A 46 4.81 -3.42 20.77
C GLY A 46 5.13 -3.72 19.31
N SER A 47 5.58 -4.93 19.02
CA SER A 47 5.89 -5.37 17.65
C SER A 47 4.64 -5.42 16.77
N VAL A 48 3.52 -5.92 17.30
CA VAL A 48 2.24 -5.94 16.58
C VAL A 48 1.76 -4.53 16.27
N ALA A 49 1.79 -3.63 17.26
CA ALA A 49 1.37 -2.24 17.09
C ALA A 49 2.21 -1.52 16.03
N SER A 50 3.54 -1.72 16.03
CA SER A 50 4.44 -1.13 15.04
C SER A 50 4.17 -1.61 13.62
N VAL A 51 3.90 -2.91 13.42
CA VAL A 51 3.53 -3.47 12.11
C VAL A 51 2.19 -2.93 11.64
N GLU A 52 1.22 -2.82 12.55
CA GLU A 52 -0.11 -2.29 12.24
C GLU A 52 -0.05 -0.82 11.82
N GLU A 53 0.66 0.01 12.57
CA GLU A 53 0.86 1.43 12.25
C GLU A 53 1.57 1.60 10.89
N SER A 54 2.67 0.91 10.67
CA SER A 54 3.44 0.98 9.42
C SER A 54 2.61 0.53 8.22
N GLY A 55 1.85 -0.56 8.35
CA GLY A 55 0.96 -1.08 7.30
C GLY A 55 -0.14 -0.09 6.93
N GLN A 56 -0.77 0.53 7.92
CA GLN A 56 -1.81 1.55 7.70
C GLN A 56 -1.24 2.81 7.05
N ILE A 57 -0.04 3.26 7.44
CA ILE A 57 0.63 4.41 6.82
C ILE A 57 0.93 4.11 5.35
N ALA A 58 1.53 2.97 5.03
CA ALA A 58 1.84 2.59 3.65
C ALA A 58 0.57 2.52 2.79
N LEU A 59 -0.49 1.86 3.28
CA LEU A 59 -1.78 1.79 2.59
C LEU A 59 -2.41 3.17 2.42
N SER A 60 -2.32 4.06 3.41
CA SER A 60 -2.87 5.41 3.32
C SER A 60 -2.17 6.27 2.26
N LEU A 61 -0.84 6.17 2.15
CA LEU A 61 -0.03 6.87 1.14
C LEU A 61 -0.36 6.38 -0.27
N MET A 62 -0.37 5.05 -0.48
CA MET A 62 -0.80 4.47 -1.75
C MET A 62 -2.25 4.85 -2.08
N GLY A 63 -3.15 4.78 -1.11
CA GLY A 63 -4.54 5.13 -1.28
C GLY A 63 -4.78 6.60 -1.61
N ALA A 64 -3.95 7.50 -1.10
CA ALA A 64 -4.00 8.92 -1.47
C ALA A 64 -3.67 9.11 -2.95
N SER A 65 -2.65 8.41 -3.47
CA SER A 65 -2.29 8.41 -4.89
C SER A 65 -3.40 7.79 -5.75
N VAL A 66 -3.89 6.60 -5.38
CA VAL A 66 -4.96 5.89 -6.14
C VAL A 66 -6.23 6.73 -6.24
N ARG A 67 -6.65 7.39 -5.15
CA ARG A 67 -7.83 8.25 -5.19
C ARG A 67 -7.70 9.47 -6.10
N ARG A 68 -6.47 9.90 -6.40
CA ARG A 68 -6.16 10.99 -7.34
C ARG A 68 -5.92 10.48 -8.76
N ALA A 69 -5.76 9.16 -8.97
CA ALA A 69 -5.49 8.58 -10.27
C ALA A 69 -6.40 9.16 -11.37
N GLY A 70 -5.81 9.67 -12.44
CA GLY A 70 -6.52 10.31 -13.55
C GLY A 70 -7.15 11.66 -13.23
N PHE A 71 -6.88 12.25 -12.07
CA PHE A 71 -7.29 13.64 -11.85
C PHE A 71 -6.58 14.55 -12.85
N ALA A 72 -7.36 15.41 -13.50
CA ALA A 72 -6.87 16.46 -14.37
C ALA A 72 -7.88 17.61 -14.40
N GLU A 73 -7.41 18.82 -14.63
CA GLU A 73 -8.26 19.99 -14.83
C GLU A 73 -8.99 19.93 -16.19
N ILE A 74 -10.18 20.48 -16.20
CA ILE A 74 -11.00 20.56 -17.41
C ILE A 74 -10.52 21.78 -18.21
N ALA A 75 -10.00 21.52 -19.42
CA ALA A 75 -9.58 22.58 -20.35
C ALA A 75 -10.75 23.16 -21.16
N GLY A 76 -11.88 22.46 -21.19
CA GLY A 76 -13.06 22.87 -21.94
C GLY A 76 -13.95 21.69 -22.29
N THR A 77 -14.98 21.91 -23.11
CA THR A 77 -15.84 20.86 -23.65
C THR A 77 -15.63 20.75 -25.16
N ASN A 78 -15.65 19.56 -25.71
CA ASN A 78 -15.65 19.35 -27.16
C ASN A 78 -17.06 19.48 -27.75
N SER A 79 -17.18 19.35 -29.09
CA SER A 79 -18.43 19.44 -29.82
C SER A 79 -19.47 18.38 -29.45
N THR A 80 -19.06 17.32 -28.72
CA THR A 80 -19.92 16.25 -28.21
C THR A 80 -20.23 16.40 -26.73
N ALA A 81 -20.03 17.59 -26.15
CA ALA A 81 -20.22 17.91 -24.73
C ALA A 81 -19.37 17.06 -23.78
N ARG A 82 -18.30 16.41 -24.24
CA ARG A 82 -17.34 15.73 -23.38
C ARG A 82 -16.31 16.73 -22.84
N PHE A 83 -15.92 16.53 -21.59
CA PHE A 83 -14.86 17.31 -20.99
C PHE A 83 -13.50 16.96 -21.60
N ASN A 84 -12.76 17.96 -22.03
CA ASN A 84 -11.36 17.83 -22.40
C ASN A 84 -10.51 18.06 -21.15
N LEU A 85 -9.71 17.08 -20.78
CA LEU A 85 -8.82 17.14 -19.64
C LEU A 85 -7.44 17.63 -20.08
N LEU A 86 -6.77 18.39 -19.23
CA LEU A 86 -5.39 18.82 -19.47
C LEU A 86 -4.42 17.63 -19.50
N PHE A 87 -4.76 16.54 -18.82
CA PHE A 87 -4.02 15.27 -18.84
C PHE A 87 -4.96 14.14 -19.23
N ALA A 88 -4.71 13.52 -20.38
CA ALA A 88 -5.48 12.38 -20.90
C ALA A 88 -4.68 11.07 -20.95
N GLY A 89 -3.46 11.06 -20.43
CA GLY A 89 -2.59 9.90 -20.41
C GLY A 89 -3.04 8.76 -19.49
N PRO A 90 -2.36 7.61 -19.55
CA PRO A 90 -2.66 6.48 -18.67
C PRO A 90 -2.48 6.89 -17.21
N HIS A 91 -3.53 6.72 -16.43
CA HIS A 91 -3.62 7.17 -15.05
C HIS A 91 -3.38 6.06 -14.03
N LEU A 92 -3.55 4.81 -14.47
CA LEU A 92 -3.40 3.62 -13.65
C LEU A 92 -2.88 2.47 -14.49
N ARG A 93 -1.90 1.73 -13.98
CA ARG A 93 -1.38 0.51 -14.56
C ARG A 93 -0.89 -0.41 -13.46
N GLY A 94 -0.86 -1.71 -13.77
CA GLY A 94 -0.30 -2.73 -12.90
C GLY A 94 0.49 -3.77 -13.65
N CYS A 95 1.43 -4.39 -12.96
CA CYS A 95 2.19 -5.53 -13.43
C CYS A 95 2.19 -6.62 -12.37
N ASN A 96 2.14 -7.90 -12.77
CA ASN A 96 2.12 -9.03 -11.86
C ASN A 96 3.43 -9.81 -11.88
N GLY A 97 3.70 -10.54 -10.78
CA GLY A 97 4.70 -11.59 -10.74
C GLY A 97 6.15 -11.11 -10.85
N GLY A 98 6.50 -10.06 -10.15
CA GLY A 98 7.85 -9.50 -10.16
C GLY A 98 8.22 -8.75 -11.43
N ARG A 99 7.25 -8.49 -12.31
CA ARG A 99 7.42 -7.59 -13.45
C ARG A 99 7.34 -6.15 -12.99
N ASP A 100 8.12 -5.28 -13.61
CA ASP A 100 8.09 -3.84 -13.39
C ASP A 100 7.70 -3.14 -14.68
N PHE A 101 7.53 -1.83 -14.64
CA PHE A 101 7.29 -1.03 -15.84
C PHE A 101 8.59 -0.90 -16.64
N ALA A 102 8.49 -1.04 -17.96
CA ALA A 102 9.64 -1.15 -18.85
C ALA A 102 10.58 0.06 -18.78
N ASN A 103 10.04 1.25 -18.53
CA ASN A 103 10.78 2.50 -18.39
C ASN A 103 10.31 3.30 -17.15
N ALA A 104 10.29 2.66 -16.00
CA ALA A 104 9.85 3.30 -14.76
C ALA A 104 10.61 4.58 -14.41
N ALA A 105 11.83 4.75 -14.96
CA ALA A 105 12.64 5.95 -14.76
C ALA A 105 12.21 7.13 -15.65
N ASP A 106 11.51 6.88 -16.75
CA ASP A 106 11.21 7.89 -17.78
C ASP A 106 9.74 7.82 -18.22
N ALA A 107 8.88 7.35 -17.31
CA ALA A 107 7.51 7.05 -17.58
C ALA A 107 6.75 8.29 -18.07
N ASP A 108 6.74 8.42 -19.39
CA ASP A 108 5.86 9.33 -20.11
C ASP A 108 4.45 8.70 -20.10
N PRO A 109 3.48 9.32 -19.45
CA PRO A 109 2.12 8.78 -19.41
C PRO A 109 1.48 8.68 -20.79
N ASP A 110 2.00 9.38 -21.80
CA ASP A 110 1.51 9.33 -23.19
C ASP A 110 2.12 8.18 -24.00
N ASN A 111 3.06 7.42 -23.44
CA ASN A 111 3.83 6.44 -24.18
C ASN A 111 3.55 5.00 -23.70
N ALA A 112 3.94 4.01 -24.54
CA ALA A 112 3.97 2.59 -24.24
C ALA A 112 4.79 2.20 -22.97
N ASP A 113 5.38 3.17 -22.30
CA ASP A 113 6.25 3.07 -21.14
C ASP A 113 5.57 2.57 -19.85
N PHE A 114 4.23 2.63 -19.81
CA PHE A 114 3.45 1.93 -18.82
C PHE A 114 3.22 0.44 -19.13
N ALA A 115 3.88 -0.11 -20.16
CA ALA A 115 3.85 -1.53 -20.41
C ALA A 115 4.70 -2.28 -19.37
N CYS A 116 4.22 -3.45 -18.97
CA CYS A 116 4.99 -4.32 -18.10
C CYS A 116 6.20 -4.89 -18.86
N SER A 117 7.33 -5.06 -18.16
CA SER A 117 8.47 -5.79 -18.67
C SER A 117 8.07 -7.18 -19.15
N ALA A 118 8.70 -7.67 -20.24
CA ALA A 118 8.36 -8.98 -20.83
C ALA A 118 8.63 -10.15 -19.85
N ALA A 119 9.62 -9.98 -18.96
CA ALA A 119 10.01 -10.96 -17.95
C ALA A 119 10.06 -10.30 -16.56
N PRO A 120 10.01 -11.09 -15.48
CA PRO A 120 10.28 -10.61 -14.14
C PRO A 120 11.64 -9.92 -14.06
N VAL A 121 11.70 -8.81 -13.32
CA VAL A 121 12.93 -8.04 -13.10
C VAL A 121 13.67 -8.60 -11.89
N ALA A 122 14.99 -8.77 -12.02
CA ALA A 122 15.81 -9.27 -10.92
C ALA A 122 15.65 -8.38 -9.65
N GLY A 123 15.44 -9.02 -8.52
CA GLY A 123 15.24 -8.33 -7.24
C GLY A 123 13.85 -7.75 -7.04
N ARG A 124 12.88 -8.03 -7.94
CA ARG A 124 11.46 -7.68 -7.78
C ARG A 124 10.64 -8.91 -7.43
N VAL A 125 9.65 -8.74 -6.57
CA VAL A 125 8.70 -9.79 -6.18
C VAL A 125 7.29 -9.19 -6.07
N GLY A 126 6.26 -10.05 -6.10
CA GLY A 126 4.88 -9.58 -6.02
C GLY A 126 4.44 -8.76 -7.23
N ASP A 127 3.55 -7.83 -7.01
CA ASP A 127 2.99 -6.96 -8.05
C ASP A 127 3.65 -5.58 -8.05
N ALA A 128 3.41 -4.80 -9.11
CA ALA A 128 3.77 -3.39 -9.19
C ALA A 128 2.55 -2.56 -9.60
N LEU A 129 2.47 -1.35 -9.07
CA LEU A 129 1.36 -0.42 -9.29
C LEU A 129 1.92 0.95 -9.68
N ALA A 130 1.50 1.47 -10.84
CA ALA A 130 1.77 2.84 -11.26
C ALA A 130 0.48 3.67 -11.24
N VAL A 131 0.60 4.89 -10.73
CA VAL A 131 -0.49 5.86 -10.62
C VAL A 131 -0.01 7.20 -11.14
N ALA A 132 -0.80 7.83 -12.02
CA ALA A 132 -0.51 9.16 -12.54
C ALA A 132 -1.73 10.08 -12.41
N TYR A 133 -1.48 11.36 -12.12
CA TYR A 133 -2.47 12.41 -12.00
C TYR A 133 -1.83 13.78 -12.16
N GLN A 134 -2.61 14.77 -12.58
CA GLN A 134 -2.15 16.16 -12.60
C GLN A 134 -1.90 16.65 -11.16
N ALA A 135 -0.71 17.19 -10.92
CA ALA A 135 -0.44 17.93 -9.70
C ALA A 135 -1.20 19.26 -9.78
N ASP A 136 -1.71 19.72 -8.69
CA ASP A 136 -2.44 20.97 -8.46
C ASP A 136 -2.82 21.85 -9.66
N SER A 137 -3.75 22.78 -9.44
CA SER A 137 -4.29 23.68 -10.46
C SER A 137 -3.21 24.57 -11.08
N VAL A 138 -3.02 24.44 -12.38
CA VAL A 138 -2.16 25.32 -13.18
C VAL A 138 -2.84 26.66 -13.43
N LEU A 139 -4.18 26.69 -13.34
CA LEU A 139 -5.00 27.88 -13.54
C LEU A 139 -5.06 28.79 -12.29
N ALA A 140 -4.75 28.22 -11.12
CA ALA A 140 -4.63 28.97 -9.87
C ALA A 140 -3.16 29.29 -9.60
N ALA A 141 -2.74 30.51 -9.87
CA ALA A 141 -1.37 30.95 -9.62
C ALA A 141 -0.91 30.64 -8.19
N ALA A 142 0.25 29.98 -8.07
CA ALA A 142 1.07 29.87 -6.85
C ALA A 142 0.47 29.05 -5.68
N GLN A 143 0.09 27.79 -5.93
CA GLN A 143 -0.02 26.79 -4.85
C GLN A 143 1.19 25.84 -4.93
N ALA A 144 1.65 25.37 -3.78
CA ALA A 144 2.70 24.35 -3.72
C ALA A 144 2.24 23.12 -4.49
N ALA A 145 2.90 22.80 -5.59
CA ALA A 145 2.59 21.62 -6.39
C ALA A 145 2.60 20.37 -5.51
N SER A 146 1.63 19.47 -5.71
CA SER A 146 1.66 18.15 -5.08
C SER A 146 2.97 17.47 -5.44
N LEU A 147 3.69 16.99 -4.43
CA LEU A 147 4.94 16.28 -4.61
C LEU A 147 4.65 14.82 -4.97
N ASP A 148 5.60 14.17 -5.61
CA ASP A 148 5.57 12.73 -5.82
C ASP A 148 5.73 11.97 -4.49
N CYS A 149 5.63 10.64 -4.51
CA CYS A 149 5.71 9.82 -3.30
C CYS A 149 7.06 9.85 -2.58
N VAL A 150 8.08 10.41 -3.23
CA VAL A 150 9.45 10.57 -2.70
C VAL A 150 9.69 11.99 -2.20
N GLY A 151 8.74 12.90 -2.44
CA GLY A 151 8.81 14.29 -2.02
C GLY A 151 9.51 15.22 -3.03
N ASN A 152 9.65 14.80 -4.29
CA ASN A 152 10.20 15.62 -5.36
C ASN A 152 9.09 16.32 -6.15
N ALA A 153 9.43 17.47 -6.75
CA ALA A 153 8.54 18.16 -7.68
C ALA A 153 8.32 17.31 -8.93
N PRO A 154 7.07 17.12 -9.38
CA PRO A 154 6.77 16.30 -10.56
C PRO A 154 7.31 16.93 -11.84
N ALA A 155 7.55 16.09 -12.85
CA ALA A 155 7.94 16.55 -14.17
C ALA A 155 6.77 17.25 -14.87
N ASN A 156 7.06 18.31 -15.61
CA ASN A 156 6.10 18.97 -16.50
C ASN A 156 5.94 18.15 -17.78
N ARG A 157 4.70 18.00 -18.23
CA ARG A 157 4.34 17.30 -19.47
C ARG A 157 3.59 18.23 -20.42
N PRO A 158 3.86 18.14 -21.74
CA PRO A 158 3.12 18.92 -22.72
C PRO A 158 1.64 18.50 -22.72
N ILE A 159 0.76 19.47 -22.87
CA ILE A 159 -0.67 19.26 -23.08
C ILE A 159 -0.99 19.16 -24.57
N ALA A 160 -2.16 18.61 -24.90
CA ALA A 160 -2.60 18.54 -26.27
C ALA A 160 -2.56 19.95 -26.92
N PRO A 161 -2.07 20.08 -28.18
CA PRO A 161 -1.89 21.36 -28.85
C PRO A 161 -3.14 22.23 -28.90
N ALA A 162 -4.32 21.61 -28.94
CA ALA A 162 -5.61 22.33 -28.93
C ALA A 162 -5.83 23.17 -27.66
N PHE A 163 -5.15 22.86 -26.56
CA PHE A 163 -5.29 23.52 -25.26
C PHE A 163 -4.02 24.23 -24.81
N ALA A 164 -2.94 24.14 -25.59
CA ALA A 164 -1.65 24.74 -25.25
C ALA A 164 -1.73 26.26 -24.97
N ALA A 165 -2.67 26.95 -25.61
CA ALA A 165 -2.90 28.38 -25.41
C ALA A 165 -3.60 28.69 -24.06
N ALA A 166 -4.28 27.71 -23.44
CA ALA A 166 -5.01 27.92 -22.18
C ALA A 166 -4.08 27.82 -20.94
N VAL A 167 -2.88 27.28 -21.10
CA VAL A 167 -1.94 27.06 -20.01
C VAL A 167 -0.62 27.75 -20.33
N PRO A 168 -0.10 28.65 -19.47
CA PRO A 168 1.21 29.27 -19.66
C PRO A 168 2.30 28.22 -19.87
N GLY A 169 3.02 28.30 -20.99
CA GLY A 169 4.08 27.36 -21.36
C GLY A 169 3.59 26.03 -21.97
N GLY A 170 2.27 25.80 -22.11
CA GLY A 170 1.71 24.62 -22.76
C GLY A 170 2.06 23.29 -22.07
N GLN A 171 2.36 23.32 -20.79
CA GLN A 171 2.76 22.15 -19.99
C GLN A 171 2.03 22.12 -18.66
N VAL A 172 1.79 20.91 -18.13
CA VAL A 172 1.22 20.69 -16.80
C VAL A 172 2.11 19.75 -15.98
N PRO A 173 2.21 19.98 -14.66
CA PRO A 173 2.95 19.07 -13.79
C PRO A 173 2.12 17.79 -13.59
N ILE A 174 2.68 16.65 -13.93
CA ILE A 174 2.07 15.31 -13.75
C ILE A 174 2.86 14.56 -12.71
N VAL A 175 2.21 14.25 -11.59
CA VAL A 175 2.75 13.30 -10.60
C VAL A 175 2.57 11.90 -11.12
N GLN A 176 3.63 11.11 -11.07
CA GLN A 176 3.61 9.69 -11.30
C GLN A 176 4.33 8.97 -10.19
N ASN A 177 3.64 8.02 -9.57
CA ASN A 177 4.16 7.20 -8.49
C ASN A 177 4.13 5.73 -8.90
N VAL A 178 5.25 5.03 -8.75
CA VAL A 178 5.38 3.61 -9.00
C VAL A 178 5.71 2.90 -7.69
N TYR A 179 4.86 1.97 -7.29
CA TYR A 179 5.00 1.15 -6.09
C TYR A 179 5.38 -0.27 -6.47
N PHE A 180 6.35 -0.85 -5.81
CA PHE A 180 6.82 -2.22 -6.05
C PHE A 180 7.53 -2.80 -4.83
N LEU A 181 7.59 -4.11 -4.75
CA LEU A 181 8.27 -4.83 -3.68
C LEU A 181 9.62 -5.36 -4.15
N GLN A 182 10.68 -5.11 -3.38
CA GLN A 182 11.99 -5.73 -3.57
C GLN A 182 12.09 -7.07 -2.83
N ALA A 183 12.93 -7.97 -3.33
CA ALA A 183 13.13 -9.30 -2.76
C ALA A 183 13.74 -9.27 -1.33
N ASP A 184 14.32 -8.15 -0.92
CA ASP A 184 14.82 -7.90 0.42
C ASP A 184 13.72 -7.53 1.45
N GLY A 185 12.47 -7.41 0.97
CA GLY A 185 11.30 -7.09 1.79
C GLY A 185 11.05 -5.60 1.96
N ASN A 186 11.64 -4.75 1.13
CA ASN A 186 11.37 -3.33 1.10
C ASN A 186 10.27 -3.00 0.09
N LEU A 187 9.15 -2.43 0.57
CA LEU A 187 8.16 -1.80 -0.28
C LEU A 187 8.68 -0.44 -0.70
N MET A 188 8.92 -0.27 -1.99
CA MET A 188 9.52 0.92 -2.57
C MET A 188 8.49 1.82 -3.23
N CYS A 189 8.76 3.11 -3.25
CA CYS A 189 8.14 4.03 -4.17
C CYS A 189 9.18 4.76 -5.01
N MET A 190 8.87 4.95 -6.28
CA MET A 190 9.62 5.77 -7.22
C MET A 190 8.70 6.82 -7.81
N GLY A 191 9.08 8.09 -7.66
CA GLY A 191 8.39 9.23 -8.24
C GLY A 191 9.08 9.70 -9.54
N ASN A 192 8.35 10.41 -10.38
CA ASN A 192 8.89 10.95 -11.62
C ASN A 192 9.63 12.30 -11.46
N GLY A 193 9.64 12.88 -10.28
CA GLY A 193 10.42 14.10 -10.01
C GLY A 193 11.93 13.84 -9.93
N ASN A 194 12.32 12.61 -9.56
CA ASN A 194 13.70 12.13 -9.60
C ASN A 194 13.72 10.65 -10.02
N PRO A 195 13.54 10.37 -11.31
CA PRO A 195 13.45 9.01 -11.82
C PRO A 195 14.73 8.22 -11.58
N GLY A 196 14.59 6.92 -11.32
CA GLY A 196 15.71 6.03 -11.02
C GLY A 196 16.23 6.08 -9.57
N GLN A 197 15.60 6.87 -8.67
CA GLN A 197 15.94 6.96 -7.26
C GLN A 197 14.77 6.52 -6.37
N PRO A 198 14.42 5.23 -6.34
CA PRO A 198 13.34 4.74 -5.50
C PRO A 198 13.70 4.87 -4.02
N GLN A 199 12.70 5.17 -3.19
CA GLN A 199 12.86 5.25 -1.73
C GLN A 199 11.97 4.20 -1.04
N PRO A 200 12.45 3.60 0.07
CA PRO A 200 11.64 2.66 0.83
C PRO A 200 10.52 3.39 1.55
N LEU A 201 9.29 2.91 1.38
CA LEU A 201 8.13 3.33 2.17
C LEU A 201 8.07 2.57 3.49
N MET A 202 8.35 1.28 3.46
CA MET A 202 8.41 0.43 4.64
C MET A 202 9.22 -0.84 4.37
N ASN A 203 9.68 -1.46 5.44
CA ASN A 203 10.42 -2.74 5.43
C ASN A 203 9.56 -3.86 6.02
N GLY A 204 9.97 -5.10 5.84
CA GLY A 204 9.32 -6.27 6.39
C GLY A 204 8.07 -6.69 5.62
N VAL A 205 7.91 -6.25 4.39
CA VAL A 205 6.85 -6.71 3.48
C VAL A 205 7.31 -7.99 2.79
N GLU A 206 6.53 -9.06 2.90
CA GLU A 206 6.81 -10.37 2.28
C GLU A 206 6.00 -10.61 1.00
N ASP A 207 4.82 -9.96 0.89
CA ASP A 207 4.02 -10.02 -0.33
C ASP A 207 3.29 -8.69 -0.56
N PHE A 208 3.17 -8.31 -1.82
CA PHE A 208 2.45 -7.15 -2.30
C PHE A 208 1.58 -7.57 -3.47
N ARG A 209 0.24 -7.52 -3.26
CA ARG A 209 -0.74 -7.91 -4.25
C ARG A 209 -1.69 -6.79 -4.56
N VAL A 210 -2.00 -6.64 -5.84
CA VAL A 210 -2.90 -5.59 -6.34
C VAL A 210 -3.96 -6.20 -7.24
N PHE A 211 -5.21 -5.95 -6.90
CA PHE A 211 -6.37 -6.36 -7.70
C PHE A 211 -7.19 -5.14 -8.09
N TYR A 212 -7.90 -5.25 -9.19
CA TYR A 212 -8.58 -4.13 -9.81
C TYR A 212 -10.06 -4.43 -9.94
N GLY A 213 -10.88 -3.58 -9.32
CA GLY A 213 -12.33 -3.60 -9.55
C GLY A 213 -12.62 -3.01 -10.92
N PHE A 214 -13.12 -3.86 -11.83
CA PHE A 214 -13.32 -3.58 -13.23
C PHE A 214 -14.80 -3.47 -13.56
N ASP A 215 -15.18 -2.43 -14.27
CA ASP A 215 -16.54 -2.25 -14.77
C ASP A 215 -16.71 -2.95 -16.12
N ARG A 216 -17.12 -4.21 -16.08
CA ARG A 216 -17.32 -5.03 -17.26
C ARG A 216 -18.52 -4.56 -18.10
N ALA A 217 -19.56 -4.01 -17.46
CA ALA A 217 -20.74 -3.52 -18.19
C ALA A 217 -20.38 -2.29 -19.02
N LEU A 218 -19.66 -1.34 -18.42
CA LEU A 218 -19.18 -0.16 -19.12
C LEU A 218 -18.19 -0.51 -20.24
N TYR A 219 -17.30 -1.47 -20.01
CA TYR A 219 -16.37 -1.98 -21.02
C TYR A 219 -17.11 -2.57 -22.23
N LEU A 220 -18.07 -3.49 -22.02
CA LEU A 220 -18.81 -4.16 -23.10
C LEU A 220 -19.67 -3.19 -23.93
N LEU A 221 -20.11 -2.08 -23.34
CA LEU A 221 -20.92 -1.05 -23.98
C LEU A 221 -20.10 0.11 -24.53
N ALA A 222 -18.79 -0.08 -24.66
CA ALA A 222 -17.83 0.91 -25.16
C ALA A 222 -17.94 2.30 -24.47
N GLY A 223 -18.28 2.29 -23.17
CA GLY A 223 -18.34 3.51 -22.37
C GLY A 223 -19.67 4.28 -22.41
N GLY A 224 -20.74 3.71 -22.99
CA GLY A 224 -21.97 4.46 -23.25
C GLY A 224 -23.25 3.96 -22.55
N THR A 225 -23.25 3.77 -21.22
CA THR A 225 -24.47 3.29 -20.53
C THR A 225 -25.27 4.35 -19.79
N GLY A 226 -24.69 5.52 -19.52
CA GLY A 226 -25.31 6.50 -18.61
C GLY A 226 -25.46 6.01 -17.15
N ALA A 227 -25.06 4.77 -16.85
CA ALA A 227 -25.08 4.24 -15.50
C ALA A 227 -23.82 4.67 -14.74
N PRO A 228 -23.90 4.87 -13.40
CA PRO A 228 -22.71 5.17 -12.61
C PRO A 228 -21.73 4.00 -12.66
N PRO A 229 -20.42 4.27 -12.78
CA PRO A 229 -19.39 3.23 -12.79
C PRO A 229 -19.46 2.34 -11.54
N SER A 230 -19.44 1.03 -11.75
CA SER A 230 -19.50 0.04 -10.66
C SER A 230 -18.53 -1.11 -10.91
N ALA A 231 -17.81 -1.55 -9.86
CA ALA A 231 -16.98 -2.74 -9.95
C ALA A 231 -17.88 -3.98 -10.07
N SER A 232 -17.97 -4.55 -11.26
CA SER A 232 -18.76 -5.77 -11.53
C SER A 232 -17.91 -7.03 -11.52
N SER A 233 -16.59 -6.90 -11.57
CA SER A 233 -15.63 -7.98 -11.46
C SER A 233 -14.32 -7.49 -10.84
N VAL A 234 -13.55 -8.42 -10.24
CA VAL A 234 -12.19 -8.17 -9.79
C VAL A 234 -11.25 -8.89 -10.73
N LEU A 235 -10.21 -8.21 -11.20
CA LEU A 235 -9.24 -8.72 -12.16
C LEU A 235 -7.82 -8.48 -11.64
N THR A 236 -6.86 -9.28 -12.13
CA THR A 236 -5.44 -9.01 -11.98
C THR A 236 -4.95 -8.07 -13.09
N ALA A 237 -3.76 -7.50 -12.92
CA ALA A 237 -3.17 -6.69 -13.99
C ALA A 237 -2.95 -7.50 -15.28
N ALA A 238 -2.61 -8.80 -15.16
CA ALA A 238 -2.44 -9.68 -16.32
C ALA A 238 -3.76 -9.87 -17.09
N ASP A 239 -4.88 -10.05 -16.37
CA ASP A 239 -6.20 -10.19 -16.99
C ASP A 239 -6.60 -8.91 -17.76
N ILE A 240 -6.36 -7.73 -17.17
CA ILE A 240 -6.68 -6.45 -17.81
C ILE A 240 -5.79 -6.22 -19.04
N ASN A 241 -4.49 -6.53 -18.93
CA ASN A 241 -3.55 -6.38 -20.04
C ASN A 241 -3.83 -7.33 -21.22
N ALA A 242 -4.55 -8.44 -20.98
CA ALA A 242 -4.99 -9.38 -22.02
C ALA A 242 -6.26 -8.92 -22.75
N LEU A 243 -6.98 -7.91 -22.24
CA LEU A 243 -8.18 -7.37 -22.89
C LEU A 243 -7.81 -6.45 -24.05
N ALA A 244 -8.65 -6.43 -25.09
CA ALA A 244 -8.46 -5.54 -26.22
C ALA A 244 -8.95 -4.12 -25.92
N PRO A 245 -8.31 -3.06 -26.45
CA PRO A 245 -8.88 -1.71 -26.45
C PRO A 245 -10.24 -1.66 -27.13
N ILE A 246 -11.17 -0.85 -26.65
CA ILE A 246 -12.50 -0.71 -27.21
C ILE A 246 -12.93 0.75 -27.26
N GLY A 247 -13.51 1.20 -28.38
CA GLY A 247 -13.99 2.58 -28.53
C GLY A 247 -12.91 3.66 -28.37
N GLY A 248 -11.65 3.34 -28.63
CA GLY A 248 -10.52 4.26 -28.43
C GLY A 248 -10.04 4.35 -26.98
N LEU A 249 -10.63 3.56 -26.07
CA LEU A 249 -10.27 3.48 -24.66
C LEU A 249 -9.44 2.22 -24.40
N THR A 250 -8.51 2.31 -23.47
CA THR A 250 -7.75 1.15 -23.00
C THR A 250 -8.57 0.39 -21.94
N PRO A 251 -8.34 -0.91 -21.71
CA PRO A 251 -9.01 -1.64 -20.64
C PRO A 251 -8.82 -1.03 -19.26
N TRP A 252 -7.70 -0.37 -19.02
CA TRP A 252 -7.41 0.32 -17.76
C TRP A 252 -8.34 1.51 -17.49
N ASP A 253 -8.95 2.05 -18.52
CA ASP A 253 -9.94 3.12 -18.42
C ASP A 253 -11.24 2.69 -17.75
N PHE A 254 -11.47 1.39 -17.61
CA PHE A 254 -12.64 0.79 -16.96
C PHE A 254 -12.36 0.30 -15.54
N VAL A 255 -11.19 0.58 -14.98
CA VAL A 255 -10.88 0.29 -13.59
C VAL A 255 -11.47 1.39 -12.70
N VAL A 256 -12.31 0.98 -11.75
CA VAL A 256 -13.04 1.90 -10.85
C VAL A 256 -12.58 1.80 -9.40
N SER A 257 -11.87 0.73 -9.04
CA SER A 257 -11.27 0.58 -7.71
C SER A 257 -9.99 -0.24 -7.76
N VAL A 258 -9.15 -0.07 -6.76
CA VAL A 258 -7.91 -0.83 -6.58
C VAL A 258 -7.91 -1.41 -5.17
N GLN A 259 -7.77 -2.71 -5.08
CA GLN A 259 -7.57 -3.45 -3.82
C GLN A 259 -6.10 -3.76 -3.66
N VAL A 260 -5.51 -3.28 -2.58
CA VAL A 260 -4.12 -3.50 -2.23
C VAL A 260 -4.04 -4.41 -1.03
N CYS A 261 -3.22 -5.44 -1.09
CA CYS A 261 -2.86 -6.29 0.04
C CYS A 261 -1.36 -6.26 0.29
N LEU A 262 -0.97 -6.06 1.55
CA LEU A 262 0.40 -6.14 2.04
C LEU A 262 0.48 -7.24 3.09
N LEU A 263 1.34 -8.23 2.88
CA LEU A 263 1.74 -9.19 3.90
C LEU A 263 2.98 -8.66 4.61
N ILE A 264 2.85 -8.36 5.90
CA ILE A 264 3.91 -7.74 6.68
C ILE A 264 4.33 -8.69 7.78
N ARG A 265 5.65 -8.79 8.02
CA ARG A 265 6.23 -9.53 9.13
C ARG A 265 6.83 -8.61 10.18
N THR A 266 6.81 -9.03 11.44
CA THR A 266 7.58 -8.36 12.49
C THR A 266 9.08 -8.53 12.25
N GLN A 267 9.86 -7.51 12.55
CA GLN A 267 11.32 -7.61 12.45
C GLN A 267 11.92 -8.37 13.64
N GLU A 268 11.30 -8.30 14.81
CA GLU A 268 11.73 -9.01 16.00
C GLU A 268 11.34 -10.50 15.91
N ARG A 269 12.30 -11.36 16.24
CA ARG A 269 12.10 -12.80 16.35
C ARG A 269 11.55 -13.15 17.74
N GLY A 270 10.80 -14.25 17.83
CA GLY A 270 10.21 -14.69 19.09
C GLY A 270 8.92 -13.97 19.47
N THR A 271 8.33 -13.23 18.54
CA THR A 271 7.02 -12.58 18.72
C THR A 271 5.85 -13.50 18.34
N SER A 272 6.12 -14.60 17.62
CA SER A 272 5.12 -15.58 17.25
C SER A 272 5.05 -16.71 18.28
N LEU A 273 3.84 -17.01 18.73
CA LEU A 273 3.53 -18.17 19.60
C LEU A 273 3.21 -19.44 18.80
N GLY A 274 3.46 -19.47 17.49
CA GLY A 274 3.00 -20.51 16.56
C GLY A 274 1.58 -20.27 16.08
N GLY A 275 1.10 -21.12 15.18
CA GLY A 275 -0.24 -21.04 14.59
C GLY A 275 -0.19 -20.79 13.08
N ASP A 276 -1.32 -20.35 12.52
CA ASP A 276 -1.47 -20.06 11.11
C ASP A 276 -1.69 -18.57 10.89
N PHE A 277 -1.35 -18.06 9.71
CA PHE A 277 -1.69 -16.73 9.27
C PHE A 277 -2.46 -16.78 7.95
N THR A 278 -3.29 -15.77 7.70
CA THR A 278 -3.98 -15.61 6.41
C THR A 278 -3.10 -14.78 5.49
N PRO A 279 -2.62 -15.34 4.35
CA PRO A 279 -1.81 -14.60 3.38
C PRO A 279 -2.65 -13.61 2.58
N CYS A 280 -2.01 -12.82 1.72
CA CYS A 280 -2.70 -12.05 0.70
C CYS A 280 -3.42 -12.98 -0.30
N PRO A 281 -4.52 -12.52 -0.94
CA PRO A 281 -5.17 -13.26 -2.02
C PRO A 281 -4.16 -13.63 -3.11
N ALA A 282 -4.20 -14.88 -3.58
CA ALA A 282 -3.33 -15.33 -4.66
C ALA A 282 -3.91 -15.00 -6.05
N ASP A 283 -5.24 -14.89 -6.14
CA ASP A 283 -5.97 -14.66 -7.38
C ASP A 283 -7.20 -13.75 -7.16
N ALA A 284 -7.87 -13.40 -8.25
CA ALA A 284 -9.04 -12.54 -8.24
C ALA A 284 -10.25 -13.16 -7.52
N ALA A 285 -10.40 -14.49 -7.51
CA ALA A 285 -11.49 -15.17 -6.81
C ALA A 285 -11.34 -15.04 -5.29
N GLN A 286 -10.12 -15.23 -4.79
CA GLN A 286 -9.79 -15.01 -3.38
C GLN A 286 -9.88 -13.53 -2.99
N ALA A 287 -9.54 -12.62 -3.89
CA ALA A 287 -9.69 -11.18 -3.65
C ALA A 287 -11.16 -10.76 -3.50
N MET A 288 -12.07 -11.40 -4.26
CA MET A 288 -13.52 -11.20 -4.13
C MET A 288 -14.10 -11.89 -2.89
N ASN A 289 -13.61 -13.07 -2.56
CA ASN A 289 -14.11 -13.87 -1.45
C ASN A 289 -12.95 -14.35 -0.55
N PRO A 290 -12.61 -13.58 0.50
CA PRO A 290 -11.53 -13.94 1.40
C PRO A 290 -11.70 -15.28 2.12
N ALA A 291 -12.92 -15.82 2.18
CA ALA A 291 -13.14 -17.16 2.75
C ALA A 291 -12.50 -18.31 1.94
N LEU A 292 -12.09 -18.03 0.70
CA LEU A 292 -11.37 -18.98 -0.15
C LEU A 292 -9.86 -18.99 0.14
N ILE A 293 -9.36 -18.06 0.95
CA ILE A 293 -7.93 -18.00 1.31
C ILE A 293 -7.66 -19.07 2.37
N THR A 294 -6.77 -20.01 2.04
CA THR A 294 -6.33 -21.03 3.00
C THR A 294 -5.26 -20.44 3.93
N PRO A 295 -5.46 -20.51 5.26
CA PRO A 295 -4.41 -20.14 6.20
C PRO A 295 -3.14 -20.97 6.00
N VAL A 296 -1.99 -20.38 6.23
CA VAL A 296 -0.67 -20.99 6.04
C VAL A 296 0.03 -21.05 7.41
N ALA A 297 0.69 -22.18 7.68
CA ALA A 297 1.47 -22.34 8.90
C ALA A 297 2.58 -21.30 8.99
N LEU A 298 2.75 -20.66 10.15
CA LEU A 298 3.82 -19.72 10.40
C LEU A 298 5.18 -20.42 10.24
N PRO A 299 6.13 -19.82 9.48
CA PRO A 299 7.49 -20.32 9.43
C PRO A 299 8.15 -20.31 10.81
N ALA A 300 9.10 -21.21 11.04
CA ALA A 300 9.81 -21.37 12.30
C ALA A 300 10.84 -20.25 12.61
N ASP A 301 10.71 -19.09 11.94
CA ASP A 301 11.59 -17.93 12.14
C ASP A 301 11.18 -17.07 13.35
N GLY A 302 10.05 -17.40 13.99
CA GLY A 302 9.53 -16.69 15.15
C GLY A 302 8.95 -15.29 14.87
N ALA A 303 8.81 -14.89 13.60
CA ALA A 303 8.18 -13.63 13.23
C ALA A 303 6.65 -13.78 13.10
N LEU A 304 5.91 -12.79 13.58
CA LEU A 304 4.47 -12.71 13.33
C LEU A 304 4.24 -12.16 11.92
N ARG A 305 3.23 -12.71 11.22
CA ARG A 305 2.81 -12.27 9.89
C ARG A 305 1.37 -11.84 9.90
N ARG A 306 1.09 -10.74 9.22
CA ARG A 306 -0.28 -10.25 9.09
C ARG A 306 -0.50 -9.60 7.72
N ALA A 307 -1.60 -9.99 7.06
CA ALA A 307 -2.03 -9.36 5.82
C ALA A 307 -2.96 -8.17 6.12
N TYR A 308 -2.70 -7.06 5.45
CA TYR A 308 -3.51 -5.84 5.48
C TYR A 308 -4.07 -5.60 4.09
N THR A 309 -5.39 -5.58 3.98
CA THR A 309 -6.07 -5.37 2.69
C THR A 309 -6.94 -4.14 2.77
N GLN A 310 -6.84 -3.28 1.75
CA GLN A 310 -7.69 -2.10 1.63
C GLN A 310 -8.10 -1.86 0.18
N VAL A 311 -9.36 -1.40 -0.03
CA VAL A 311 -9.91 -1.05 -1.34
C VAL A 311 -9.99 0.47 -1.45
N PHE A 312 -9.51 1.00 -2.57
CA PHE A 312 -9.53 2.43 -2.89
C PHE A 312 -10.31 2.67 -4.16
N THR A 313 -11.24 3.62 -4.15
CA THR A 313 -12.00 4.01 -5.34
C THR A 313 -11.21 5.02 -6.16
N VAL A 314 -11.20 4.83 -7.48
CA VAL A 314 -10.63 5.77 -8.45
C VAL A 314 -11.68 6.85 -8.74
N ARG A 315 -11.58 8.00 -8.08
CA ARG A 315 -12.62 9.05 -8.07
C ARG A 315 -12.83 9.73 -9.43
N SER A 316 -11.76 9.96 -10.18
CA SER A 316 -11.83 10.64 -11.48
C SER A 316 -12.64 9.85 -12.51
N ARG A 317 -12.81 8.55 -12.32
CA ARG A 317 -13.65 7.70 -13.17
C ARG A 317 -15.10 7.67 -12.74
N ALA A 318 -15.38 7.80 -11.44
CA ALA A 318 -16.74 7.89 -10.94
C ALA A 318 -17.49 9.16 -11.43
N SER A 319 -16.75 10.19 -11.83
CA SER A 319 -17.31 11.45 -12.36
C SER A 319 -17.42 11.50 -13.89
N GLN A 320 -16.85 10.54 -14.60
CA GLN A 320 -16.89 10.45 -16.07
C GLN A 320 -18.03 9.54 -16.55
N SER A 321 -19.23 9.70 -16.00
CA SER A 321 -20.43 9.11 -16.63
C SER A 321 -20.57 9.72 -18.02
N PRO A 322 -20.49 8.94 -19.11
CA PRO A 322 -20.86 9.45 -20.42
C PRO A 322 -22.36 9.76 -20.37
N SER A 323 -22.67 11.02 -20.53
CA SER A 323 -24.05 11.47 -20.79
C SER A 323 -24.48 11.10 -22.20
#